data_2dcb17fc5bb3fd3530155503c04c8804
#
_entry.id   2dcb17fc5bb3fd3530155503c04c8804
#
_cell.length_a   1.000
_cell.length_b   1.000
_cell.length_c   1.000
_cell.angle_alpha   90.00
_cell.angle_beta   90.00
_cell.angle_gamma   90.00
#
_symmetry.space_group_name_H-M   'P 1'
#
loop_
_entity.id
_entity.type
_entity.pdbx_description
1 polymer ?
#
loop_
_entity_poly.entity_id
_entity_poly.type
_entity_poly.pdbx_seq_one_letter_code
_entity_poly.pdbx_strand_id
1 'polypeptide(L)'
;MRSVLALLLLTGAAHGGEAPIDQTALTRLVHQDCGSCHGLTLKGGLGPDIRPETIEHYDAEVLTTVILDGIPDTAMPPWRPLITEAEAAWIAQYLLKGDTP
;
A
#
# COMPACT_ATOMS: atom_id res chain seq x y z
N MET A 1 30.79 19.70 -48.38
CA MET A 1 30.00 18.61 -47.82
C MET A 1 29.77 18.89 -46.36
N ARG A 2 28.57 19.17 -46.02
CA ARG A 2 28.24 19.48 -44.62
C ARG A 2 27.42 18.33 -44.06
N SER A 3 28.01 17.56 -43.19
CA SER A 3 27.29 16.54 -42.42
C SER A 3 26.45 17.24 -41.38
N VAL A 4 25.15 17.19 -41.57
CA VAL A 4 24.22 17.60 -40.52
C VAL A 4 24.08 16.44 -39.56
N LEU A 5 24.77 16.55 -38.43
CA LEU A 5 24.58 15.63 -37.33
C LEU A 5 23.23 15.95 -36.68
N ALA A 6 22.24 15.20 -37.05
CA ALA A 6 20.96 15.26 -36.32
C ALA A 6 21.18 14.65 -34.95
N LEU A 7 21.39 15.49 -33.97
CA LEU A 7 21.38 15.06 -32.56
C LEU A 7 19.95 14.71 -32.19
N LEU A 8 19.62 13.44 -32.31
CA LEU A 8 18.40 12.92 -31.71
C LEU A 8 18.59 12.97 -30.19
N LEU A 9 18.08 14.05 -29.60
CA LEU A 9 17.85 14.07 -28.18
C LEU A 9 16.72 13.10 -27.88
N LEU A 10 17.07 11.86 -27.59
CA LEU A 10 16.15 10.98 -26.90
C LEU A 10 15.98 11.54 -25.49
N THR A 11 14.99 12.42 -25.34
CA THR A 11 14.47 12.70 -24.02
C THR A 11 13.69 11.46 -23.59
N GLY A 12 14.40 10.50 -23.03
CA GLY A 12 13.75 9.45 -22.28
C GLY A 12 12.97 10.15 -21.17
N ALA A 13 11.65 10.17 -21.30
CA ALA A 13 10.82 10.56 -20.20
C ALA A 13 11.14 9.61 -19.06
N ALA A 14 11.92 10.06 -18.11
CA ALA A 14 12.06 9.39 -16.84
C ALA A 14 10.67 9.49 -16.19
N HIS A 15 9.83 8.51 -16.47
CA HIS A 15 8.66 8.30 -15.68
C HIS A 15 9.15 7.83 -14.31
N GLY A 16 9.33 8.79 -13.38
CA GLY A 16 9.38 8.48 -11.96
C GLY A 16 8.03 7.95 -11.52
N GLY A 17 7.34 7.23 -12.42
CA GLY A 17 6.05 6.63 -12.17
C GLY A 17 6.23 5.40 -11.32
N GLU A 18 5.49 5.34 -10.25
CA GLU A 18 5.31 4.13 -9.47
C GLU A 18 4.79 3.02 -10.40
N ALA A 19 5.21 1.79 -10.13
CA ALA A 19 4.67 0.63 -10.82
C ALA A 19 3.15 0.59 -10.66
N PRO A 20 2.40 0.11 -11.67
CA PRO A 20 0.96 -0.07 -11.55
C PRO A 20 0.61 -0.89 -10.31
N ILE A 21 -0.50 -0.52 -9.66
CA ILE A 21 -1.00 -1.26 -8.50
C ILE A 21 -1.48 -2.64 -8.94
N ASP A 22 -0.90 -3.68 -8.38
CA ASP A 22 -1.37 -5.05 -8.53
C ASP A 22 -2.38 -5.36 -7.43
N GLN A 23 -3.66 -5.15 -7.74
CA GLN A 23 -4.74 -5.32 -6.76
C GLN A 23 -4.84 -6.76 -6.25
N THR A 24 -4.61 -7.74 -7.10
CA THR A 24 -4.66 -9.16 -6.70
C THR A 24 -3.57 -9.48 -5.69
N ALA A 25 -2.35 -9.03 -5.96
CA ALA A 25 -1.23 -9.22 -5.04
C ALA A 25 -1.44 -8.50 -3.71
N LEU A 26 -1.94 -7.27 -3.73
CA LEU A 26 -2.19 -6.51 -2.51
C LEU A 26 -3.35 -7.07 -1.70
N THR A 27 -4.42 -7.54 -2.34
CA THR A 27 -5.51 -8.23 -1.66
C THR A 27 -5.00 -9.47 -0.94
N ARG A 28 -4.15 -10.24 -1.59
CA ARG A 28 -3.52 -11.42 -0.98
C ARG A 28 -2.64 -11.02 0.21
N LEU A 29 -1.84 -9.97 0.06
CA LEU A 29 -1.00 -9.46 1.13
C LEU A 29 -1.84 -9.08 2.36
N VAL A 30 -2.94 -8.36 2.16
CA VAL A 30 -3.85 -7.98 3.25
C VAL A 30 -4.37 -9.21 3.99
N HIS A 31 -4.92 -10.18 3.27
CA HIS A 31 -5.55 -11.34 3.91
C HIS A 31 -4.56 -12.33 4.51
N GLN A 32 -3.36 -12.44 3.95
CA GLN A 32 -2.34 -13.36 4.46
C GLN A 32 -1.41 -12.71 5.46
N ASP A 33 -0.86 -11.55 5.15
CA ASP A 33 0.19 -10.94 5.97
C ASP A 33 -0.37 -10.01 7.04
N CYS A 34 -1.25 -9.10 6.69
CA CYS A 34 -1.99 -8.34 7.70
C CYS A 34 -2.88 -9.28 8.51
N GLY A 35 -3.51 -10.22 7.84
CA GLY A 35 -4.36 -11.22 8.47
C GLY A 35 -3.65 -12.13 9.46
N SER A 36 -2.34 -12.31 9.35
CA SER A 36 -1.60 -13.13 10.32
C SER A 36 -1.69 -12.59 11.74
N CYS A 37 -1.82 -11.28 11.89
CA CYS A 37 -2.02 -10.62 13.19
C CYS A 37 -3.45 -10.13 13.40
N HIS A 38 -4.10 -9.59 12.35
CA HIS A 38 -5.45 -9.03 12.43
C HIS A 38 -6.56 -10.04 12.20
N GLY A 39 -6.22 -11.30 11.99
CA GLY A 39 -7.17 -12.36 11.65
C GLY A 39 -7.34 -12.51 10.13
N LEU A 40 -7.51 -13.73 9.66
CA LEU A 40 -7.65 -14.02 8.22
C LEU A 40 -8.92 -13.41 7.62
N THR A 41 -9.93 -13.13 8.45
CA THR A 41 -11.15 -12.39 8.10
C THR A 41 -11.12 -10.96 8.61
N LEU A 42 -9.96 -10.48 9.09
CA LEU A 42 -9.73 -9.12 9.59
C LEU A 42 -10.55 -8.72 10.82
N LYS A 43 -11.15 -9.70 11.50
CA LYS A 43 -11.99 -9.50 12.69
C LYS A 43 -11.19 -9.37 13.99
N GLY A 44 -9.88 -9.45 13.90
CA GLY A 44 -8.99 -9.40 15.04
C GLY A 44 -8.32 -10.74 15.31
N GLY A 45 -7.24 -10.67 16.03
CA GLY A 45 -6.40 -11.77 16.45
C GLY A 45 -5.41 -11.21 17.46
N LEU A 46 -4.12 -11.35 17.21
CA LEU A 46 -3.09 -10.68 17.99
C LEU A 46 -3.21 -9.16 17.88
N GLY A 47 -3.52 -8.66 16.68
CA GLY A 47 -3.88 -7.27 16.42
C GLY A 47 -5.39 -7.04 16.45
N PRO A 48 -5.82 -5.77 16.48
CA PRO A 48 -7.25 -5.44 16.55
C PRO A 48 -8.01 -5.75 15.26
N ASP A 49 -9.34 -5.71 15.38
CA ASP A 49 -10.26 -5.74 14.25
C ASP A 49 -10.04 -4.54 13.34
N ILE A 50 -9.83 -4.79 12.05
CA ILE A 50 -9.59 -3.76 11.02
C ILE A 50 -10.64 -3.78 9.91
N ARG A 51 -11.84 -4.30 10.20
CA ARG A 51 -12.97 -4.23 9.27
C ARG A 51 -13.50 -2.78 9.17
N PRO A 52 -14.20 -2.44 8.08
CA PRO A 52 -14.71 -1.08 7.86
C PRO A 52 -15.46 -0.50 9.06
N GLU A 53 -16.35 -1.24 9.66
CA GLU A 53 -17.17 -0.80 10.78
C GLU A 53 -16.35 -0.43 12.02
N THR A 54 -15.13 -0.96 12.14
CA THR A 54 -14.24 -0.68 13.26
C THR A 54 -13.33 0.50 13.00
N ILE A 55 -12.91 0.68 11.73
CA ILE A 55 -11.91 1.69 11.35
C ILE A 55 -12.49 2.88 10.57
N GLU A 56 -13.79 2.92 10.34
CA GLU A 56 -14.44 3.96 9.53
C GLU A 56 -14.20 5.40 10.01
N HIS A 57 -13.87 5.58 11.28
CA HIS A 57 -13.59 6.88 11.88
C HIS A 57 -12.14 7.36 11.62
N TYR A 58 -11.30 6.53 11.04
CA TYR A 58 -9.93 6.92 10.66
C TYR A 58 -9.89 7.46 9.24
N ASP A 59 -9.08 8.50 9.02
CA ASP A 59 -8.77 8.96 7.68
C ASP A 59 -7.84 7.98 6.96
N ALA A 60 -8.01 7.87 5.65
CA ALA A 60 -7.15 7.02 4.83
C ALA A 60 -5.66 7.39 4.96
N GLU A 61 -5.34 8.66 5.09
CA GLU A 61 -3.96 9.12 5.28
C GLU A 61 -3.36 8.63 6.59
N VAL A 62 -4.15 8.63 7.68
CA VAL A 62 -3.72 8.11 8.98
C VAL A 62 -3.45 6.62 8.87
N LEU A 63 -4.35 5.86 8.27
CA LEU A 63 -4.17 4.43 8.06
C LEU A 63 -2.96 4.12 7.19
N THR A 64 -2.75 4.90 6.14
CA THR A 64 -1.57 4.77 5.26
C THR A 64 -0.28 4.93 6.05
N THR A 65 -0.21 5.94 6.91
CA THR A 65 0.96 6.19 7.76
C THR A 65 1.18 5.05 8.75
N VAL A 66 0.13 4.54 9.37
CA VAL A 66 0.21 3.41 10.31
C VAL A 66 0.73 2.15 9.60
N ILE A 67 0.28 1.89 8.39
CA ILE A 67 0.75 0.75 7.60
C ILE A 67 2.24 0.91 7.28
N LEU A 68 2.63 2.08 6.81
CA LEU A 68 4.01 2.32 6.38
C LEU A 68 5.00 2.35 7.55
N ASP A 69 4.66 3.00 8.63
CA ASP A 69 5.61 3.29 9.71
C ASP A 69 5.35 2.48 10.99
N GLY A 70 4.31 1.67 11.00
CA GLY A 70 3.92 0.91 12.18
C GLY A 70 3.44 1.81 13.31
N ILE A 71 3.28 1.23 14.48
CA ILE A 71 2.94 1.95 15.71
C ILE A 71 4.06 1.71 16.71
N PRO A 72 4.81 2.76 17.11
CA PRO A 72 5.91 2.62 18.06
C PRO A 72 5.47 1.91 19.33
N ASP A 73 6.36 1.07 19.89
CA ASP A 73 6.13 0.31 21.11
C ASP A 73 4.99 -0.72 21.04
N THR A 74 4.59 -1.09 19.85
CA THR A 74 3.58 -2.13 19.60
C THR A 74 4.09 -3.18 18.62
N ALA A 75 3.34 -4.28 18.49
CA ALA A 75 3.67 -5.34 17.55
C ALA A 75 3.39 -4.96 16.07
N MET A 76 2.70 -3.85 15.79
CA MET A 76 2.45 -3.41 14.43
C MET A 76 3.75 -2.92 13.79
N PRO A 77 4.31 -3.68 12.82
CA PRO A 77 5.59 -3.34 12.22
C PRO A 77 5.45 -2.31 11.11
N PRO A 78 6.53 -1.61 10.75
CA PRO A 78 6.54 -0.76 9.56
C PRO A 78 6.64 -1.61 8.29
N TRP A 79 5.78 -1.32 7.31
CA TRP A 79 5.77 -1.99 6.00
C TRP A 79 6.52 -1.19 4.92
N ARG A 80 6.98 0.02 5.24
CA ARG A 80 7.68 0.88 4.28
C ARG A 80 8.82 0.19 3.52
N PRO A 81 9.63 -0.69 4.13
CA PRO A 81 10.67 -1.41 3.38
C PRO A 81 10.14 -2.39 2.33
N LEU A 82 8.87 -2.78 2.40
CA LEU A 82 8.29 -3.85 1.58
C LEU A 82 7.26 -3.37 0.57
N ILE A 83 6.63 -2.21 0.82
CA ILE A 83 5.60 -1.66 -0.05
C ILE A 83 5.81 -0.17 -0.27
N THR A 84 5.25 0.34 -1.36
CA THR A 84 5.29 1.77 -1.70
C THR A 84 4.22 2.54 -0.95
N GLU A 85 4.34 3.87 -0.95
CA GLU A 85 3.29 4.74 -0.41
C GLU A 85 1.96 4.56 -1.15
N ALA A 86 2.00 4.40 -2.48
CA ALA A 86 0.80 4.17 -3.28
C ALA A 86 0.14 2.84 -2.94
N GLU A 87 0.93 1.79 -2.72
CA GLU A 87 0.42 0.49 -2.30
C GLU A 87 -0.21 0.56 -0.91
N ALA A 88 0.43 1.25 0.03
CA ALA A 88 -0.13 1.44 1.37
C ALA A 88 -1.43 2.27 1.32
N ALA A 89 -1.50 3.32 0.51
CA ALA A 89 -2.71 4.10 0.31
C ALA A 89 -3.84 3.26 -0.28
N TRP A 90 -3.53 2.39 -1.23
CA TRP A 90 -4.50 1.46 -1.78
C TRP A 90 -5.04 0.50 -0.71
N ILE A 91 -4.16 -0.05 0.11
CA ILE A 91 -4.55 -0.94 1.21
C ILE A 91 -5.47 -0.21 2.20
N ALA A 92 -5.13 1.01 2.58
CA ALA A 92 -5.96 1.83 3.48
C ALA A 92 -7.37 2.01 2.91
N GLN A 93 -7.49 2.34 1.63
CA GLN A 93 -8.79 2.47 0.96
C GLN A 93 -9.54 1.14 0.89
N TYR A 94 -8.83 0.07 0.59
CA TYR A 94 -9.40 -1.27 0.53
C TYR A 94 -10.03 -1.67 1.89
N LEU A 95 -9.33 -1.44 2.97
CA LEU A 95 -9.81 -1.71 4.32
C LEU A 95 -11.04 -0.86 4.67
N LEU A 96 -11.03 0.43 4.31
CA LEU A 96 -12.13 1.35 4.59
C LEU A 96 -13.39 1.04 3.78
N LYS A 97 -13.23 0.56 2.54
CA LYS A 97 -14.37 0.24 1.66
C LYS A 97 -15.02 -1.10 1.98
N GLY A 98 -14.28 -2.01 2.59
CA GLY A 98 -14.81 -3.32 2.88
C GLY A 98 -14.88 -4.26 1.69
N ASP A 99 -14.07 -4.04 0.65
CA ASP A 99 -13.96 -4.95 -0.49
C ASP A 99 -13.16 -6.20 -0.12
N THR A 100 -13.30 -6.60 1.10
CA THR A 100 -12.73 -7.84 1.61
C THR A 100 -13.62 -9.01 1.18
N PRO A 101 -13.02 -10.04 0.59
CA PRO A 101 -13.81 -11.22 0.23
C PRO A 101 -14.48 -11.86 1.42
#